data_098f21162e467345b0e5f5a9e61c07a2
#
_entry.id   098f21162e467345b0e5f5a9e61c07a2
#
_cell.length_a   1.000
_cell.length_b   1.000
_cell.length_c   1.000
_cell.angle_alpha   90.00
_cell.angle_beta   90.00
_cell.angle_gamma   90.00
#
_symmetry.space_group_name_H-M   'P 1'
#
loop_
_entity.id
_entity.type
_entity.pdbx_description
1 polymer ?
#
loop_
_entity_poly.entity_id
_entity_poly.type
_entity_poly.pdbx_seq_one_letter_code
_entity_poly.pdbx_strand_id
1 'polypeptide(L)'
;MTSSRYAIRGGRPGRERLRVLNRVMAETTGELLRRAGVGPRARCLDVGCGGGDVTAMLARLTPDGFVVGTDMDETVLSLARAEAADAGLRNVEFRREDITRPADLGAAFDVVYARFLLTHLADPGGAVVTLCRRLAPGGVLIVEDIDFTGHFCHPPSDAFQRYVALYSRVVRARGADPDIGPRLPGLLAAAGLGDLGVRVVQPAGFSGDVAAIAPLTLEAIAESLRQLGLAGAEEIDGTVRELRELVRDGRTLVSLPRIVQCWGRAEGV
;
A
#
# COMPACT_ATOMS: atom_id res chain seq x y z
N MET A 1 -23.25 -13.51 1.55
CA MET A 1 -22.06 -13.45 0.66
C MET A 1 -21.51 -12.03 0.75
N THR A 2 -20.50 -11.79 1.54
CA THR A 2 -19.85 -10.47 1.68
C THR A 2 -18.99 -10.27 0.43
N SER A 3 -19.50 -9.49 -0.54
CA SER A 3 -18.71 -9.00 -1.67
C SER A 3 -17.47 -8.31 -1.11
N SER A 4 -16.29 -8.84 -1.38
CA SER A 4 -15.01 -8.23 -1.01
C SER A 4 -14.96 -6.81 -1.58
N ARG A 5 -14.90 -5.80 -0.70
CA ARG A 5 -14.76 -4.39 -1.10
C ARG A 5 -13.40 -4.07 -1.72
N TYR A 6 -12.44 -4.97 -1.61
CA TYR A 6 -11.09 -4.82 -2.15
C TYR A 6 -11.01 -5.27 -3.62
N ALA A 7 -10.30 -4.49 -4.44
CA ALA A 7 -10.06 -4.82 -5.85
C ALA A 7 -9.07 -5.99 -6.00
N ILE A 8 -8.14 -6.13 -5.06
CA ILE A 8 -7.03 -7.06 -5.11
C ILE A 8 -7.36 -8.31 -4.28
N ARG A 9 -7.10 -9.49 -4.84
CA ARG A 9 -7.30 -10.77 -4.17
C ARG A 9 -6.37 -10.91 -2.95
N GLY A 10 -6.94 -11.26 -1.80
CA GLY A 10 -6.22 -11.62 -0.59
C GLY A 10 -5.69 -13.07 -0.60
N GLY A 11 -5.28 -13.58 0.57
CA GLY A 11 -4.78 -14.94 0.76
C GLY A 11 -3.34 -15.15 0.28
N ARG A 12 -2.90 -16.42 0.10
CA ARG A 12 -1.52 -16.78 -0.27
C ARG A 12 -1.03 -16.15 -1.59
N PRO A 13 -1.80 -16.13 -2.69
CA PRO A 13 -1.36 -15.46 -3.93
C PRO A 13 -1.20 -13.95 -3.76
N GLY A 14 -2.10 -13.30 -3.00
CA GLY A 14 -1.96 -11.89 -2.67
C GLY A 14 -0.71 -11.60 -1.82
N ARG A 15 -0.35 -12.52 -0.91
CA ARG A 15 0.85 -12.40 -0.07
C ARG A 15 2.15 -12.37 -0.89
N GLU A 16 2.28 -13.23 -1.91
CA GLU A 16 3.49 -13.22 -2.75
C GLU A 16 3.65 -11.89 -3.50
N ARG A 17 2.57 -11.35 -4.08
CA ARG A 17 2.60 -10.02 -4.70
C ARG A 17 3.04 -8.95 -3.70
N LEU A 18 2.50 -8.97 -2.47
CA LEU A 18 2.87 -8.02 -1.41
C LEU A 18 4.34 -8.13 -1.04
N ARG A 19 4.91 -9.35 -0.98
CA ARG A 19 6.34 -9.57 -0.72
C ARG A 19 7.22 -8.98 -1.83
N VAL A 20 6.85 -9.22 -3.10
CA VAL A 20 7.57 -8.63 -4.25
C VAL A 20 7.51 -7.10 -4.17
N LEU A 21 6.33 -6.54 -3.97
CA LEU A 21 6.14 -5.09 -3.85
C LEU A 21 6.95 -4.50 -2.68
N ASN A 22 6.98 -5.21 -1.55
CA ASN A 22 7.77 -4.76 -0.40
C ASN A 22 9.28 -4.76 -0.69
N ARG A 23 9.82 -5.78 -1.37
CA ARG A 23 11.25 -5.78 -1.74
C ARG A 23 11.59 -4.58 -2.62
N VAL A 24 10.72 -4.24 -3.57
CA VAL A 24 10.90 -3.06 -4.44
C VAL A 24 10.87 -1.75 -3.65
N MET A 25 10.00 -1.66 -2.65
CA MET A 25 9.74 -0.42 -1.90
C MET A 25 10.59 -0.28 -0.63
N ALA A 26 11.26 -1.34 -0.17
CA ALA A 26 11.88 -1.40 1.16
C ALA A 26 12.86 -0.24 1.44
N GLU A 27 13.71 0.08 0.46
CA GLU A 27 14.69 1.15 0.59
C GLU A 27 14.01 2.52 0.72
N THR A 28 13.11 2.85 -0.21
CA THR A 28 12.44 4.16 -0.25
C THR A 28 11.50 4.37 0.92
N THR A 29 10.78 3.31 1.35
CA THR A 29 9.97 3.34 2.58
C THR A 29 10.85 3.51 3.82
N GLY A 30 11.97 2.80 3.92
CA GLY A 30 12.91 2.97 5.03
C GLY A 30 13.50 4.38 5.12
N GLU A 31 13.82 5.01 4.00
CA GLU A 31 14.22 6.42 3.96
C GLU A 31 13.10 7.36 4.40
N LEU A 32 11.86 7.12 3.96
CA LEU A 32 10.70 7.90 4.36
C LEU A 32 10.51 7.87 5.88
N LEU A 33 10.52 6.68 6.49
CA LEU A 33 10.34 6.51 7.93
C LEU A 33 11.41 7.28 8.73
N ARG A 34 12.68 7.24 8.29
CA ARG A 34 13.75 8.02 8.92
C ARG A 34 13.57 9.52 8.75
N ARG A 35 13.16 10.00 7.57
CA ARG A 35 12.88 11.43 7.31
C ARG A 35 11.72 11.96 8.13
N ALA A 36 10.67 11.14 8.32
CA ALA A 36 9.54 11.50 9.17
C ALA A 36 9.86 11.48 10.67
N GLY A 37 11.08 11.03 11.04
CA GLY A 37 11.57 11.08 12.41
C GLY A 37 11.09 9.92 13.28
N VAL A 38 10.87 8.72 12.71
CA VAL A 38 10.56 7.51 13.49
C VAL A 38 11.74 7.16 14.38
N GLY A 39 11.55 7.26 15.68
CA GLY A 39 12.59 7.04 16.69
C GLY A 39 12.49 5.68 17.38
N PRO A 40 13.56 5.23 18.11
CA PRO A 40 13.66 3.86 18.64
C PRO A 40 12.62 3.49 19.70
N ARG A 41 11.98 4.46 20.34
CA ARG A 41 10.95 4.27 21.38
C ARG A 41 9.54 4.55 20.91
N ALA A 42 9.35 4.84 19.60
CA ALA A 42 8.06 5.22 19.08
C ALA A 42 7.03 4.09 19.20
N ARG A 43 5.80 4.47 19.54
CA ARG A 43 4.61 3.62 19.42
C ARG A 43 4.03 3.83 18.03
N CYS A 44 4.02 2.79 17.22
CA CYS A 44 3.62 2.86 15.83
C CYS A 44 2.32 2.09 15.58
N LEU A 45 1.48 2.63 14.69
CA LEU A 45 0.33 1.96 14.12
C LEU A 45 0.50 1.85 12.61
N ASP A 46 0.50 0.63 12.07
CA ASP A 46 0.53 0.32 10.64
C ASP A 46 -0.86 -0.10 10.18
N VAL A 47 -1.57 0.78 9.47
CA VAL A 47 -2.98 0.58 9.08
C VAL A 47 -3.06 0.04 7.66
N GLY A 48 -3.79 -1.08 7.49
CA GLY A 48 -3.78 -1.84 6.24
C GLY A 48 -2.45 -2.56 6.05
N CYS A 49 -1.92 -3.13 7.14
CA CYS A 49 -0.55 -3.69 7.19
C CYS A 49 -0.34 -4.89 6.26
N GLY A 50 -1.42 -5.49 5.74
CA GLY A 50 -1.34 -6.67 4.90
C GLY A 50 -0.53 -7.78 5.57
N GLY A 51 0.50 -8.29 4.89
CA GLY A 51 1.38 -9.34 5.41
C GLY A 51 2.39 -8.87 6.45
N GLY A 52 2.32 -7.63 6.96
CA GLY A 52 3.17 -7.14 8.05
C GLY A 52 4.59 -6.74 7.66
N ASP A 53 4.86 -6.57 6.37
CA ASP A 53 6.22 -6.24 5.90
C ASP A 53 6.71 -4.89 6.46
N VAL A 54 5.85 -3.84 6.43
CA VAL A 54 6.20 -2.54 7.00
C VAL A 54 6.11 -2.57 8.52
N THR A 55 5.14 -3.28 9.08
CA THR A 55 5.08 -3.54 10.53
C THR A 55 6.39 -4.10 11.06
N ALA A 56 6.96 -5.10 10.36
CA ALA A 56 8.26 -5.67 10.72
C ALA A 56 9.43 -4.68 10.55
N MET A 57 9.38 -3.81 9.55
CA MET A 57 10.36 -2.74 9.35
C MET A 57 10.29 -1.72 10.51
N LEU A 58 9.09 -1.27 10.87
CA LEU A 58 8.85 -0.38 12.00
C LEU A 58 9.36 -1.02 13.31
N ALA A 59 9.05 -2.29 13.57
CA ALA A 59 9.50 -2.99 14.76
C ALA A 59 11.02 -3.02 14.91
N ARG A 60 11.75 -3.16 13.81
CA ARG A 60 13.23 -3.09 13.81
C ARG A 60 13.75 -1.67 14.02
N LEU A 61 13.02 -0.65 13.56
CA LEU A 61 13.37 0.75 13.77
C LEU A 61 13.04 1.24 15.18
N THR A 62 12.09 0.57 15.85
CA THR A 62 11.61 0.95 17.19
C THR A 62 11.84 -0.16 18.21
N PRO A 63 13.09 -0.59 18.45
CA PRO A 63 13.40 -1.74 19.32
C PRO A 63 12.93 -1.56 20.77
N ASP A 64 12.88 -0.32 21.25
CA ASP A 64 12.42 0.05 22.61
C ASP A 64 10.98 0.57 22.60
N GLY A 65 10.30 0.50 21.45
CA GLY A 65 8.93 0.91 21.24
C GLY A 65 8.00 -0.29 21.01
N PHE A 66 6.86 -0.01 20.38
CA PHE A 66 5.85 -1.05 20.09
C PHE A 66 5.11 -0.75 18.80
N VAL A 67 4.79 -1.78 18.00
CA VAL A 67 4.09 -1.64 16.74
C VAL A 67 2.80 -2.44 16.75
N VAL A 68 1.70 -1.80 16.37
CA VAL A 68 0.43 -2.46 16.10
C VAL A 68 0.20 -2.45 14.59
N GLY A 69 0.07 -3.61 13.97
CA GLY A 69 -0.37 -3.75 12.58
C GLY A 69 -1.87 -4.07 12.55
N THR A 70 -2.64 -3.35 11.73
CA THR A 70 -4.07 -3.64 11.56
C THR A 70 -4.42 -3.91 10.11
N ASP A 71 -5.30 -4.88 9.88
CA ASP A 71 -5.88 -5.18 8.56
C ASP A 71 -7.29 -5.78 8.74
N MET A 72 -8.13 -5.69 7.72
CA MET A 72 -9.46 -6.28 7.76
C MET A 72 -9.47 -7.80 7.47
N ASP A 73 -8.44 -8.32 6.81
CA ASP A 73 -8.30 -9.72 6.40
C ASP A 73 -7.53 -10.55 7.45
N GLU A 74 -8.27 -11.33 8.24
CA GLU A 74 -7.70 -12.20 9.28
C GLU A 74 -6.76 -13.26 8.70
N THR A 75 -6.97 -13.70 7.46
CA THR A 75 -6.07 -14.67 6.81
C THR A 75 -4.68 -14.08 6.61
N VAL A 76 -4.62 -12.82 6.17
CA VAL A 76 -3.36 -12.11 5.97
C VAL A 76 -2.68 -11.81 7.30
N LEU A 77 -3.45 -11.43 8.33
CA LEU A 77 -2.93 -11.20 9.70
C LEU A 77 -2.36 -12.47 10.32
N SER A 78 -2.98 -13.62 10.08
CA SER A 78 -2.45 -14.91 10.57
C SER A 78 -1.08 -15.22 9.96
N LEU A 79 -0.88 -14.92 8.68
CA LEU A 79 0.43 -15.05 8.02
C LEU A 79 1.44 -14.04 8.59
N ALA A 80 1.01 -12.79 8.81
CA ALA A 80 1.86 -11.74 9.37
C ALA A 80 2.35 -12.10 10.78
N ARG A 81 1.47 -12.67 11.64
CA ARG A 81 1.86 -13.16 12.98
C ARG A 81 2.91 -14.26 12.92
N ALA A 82 2.72 -15.24 12.04
CA ALA A 82 3.68 -16.33 11.85
C ALA A 82 5.05 -15.79 11.38
N GLU A 83 5.07 -14.93 10.36
CA GLU A 83 6.30 -14.34 9.84
C GLU A 83 7.02 -13.45 10.86
N ALA A 84 6.30 -12.70 11.67
CA ALA A 84 6.88 -11.89 12.75
C ALA A 84 7.50 -12.77 13.86
N ALA A 85 6.83 -13.87 14.22
CA ALA A 85 7.35 -14.83 15.19
C ALA A 85 8.62 -15.53 14.66
N ASP A 86 8.61 -15.99 13.41
CA ASP A 86 9.77 -16.59 12.74
C ASP A 86 10.96 -15.61 12.64
N ALA A 87 10.68 -14.32 12.49
CA ALA A 87 11.68 -13.26 12.49
C ALA A 87 12.14 -12.83 13.91
N GLY A 88 11.60 -13.44 14.97
CA GLY A 88 11.95 -13.16 16.36
C GLY A 88 11.49 -11.78 16.86
N LEU A 89 10.52 -11.14 16.19
CA LEU A 89 10.00 -9.84 16.61
C LEU A 89 9.07 -10.01 17.83
N ARG A 90 9.36 -9.29 18.91
CA ARG A 90 8.62 -9.37 20.18
C ARG A 90 7.84 -8.10 20.53
N ASN A 91 8.08 -7.01 19.80
CA ASN A 91 7.48 -5.71 19.99
C ASN A 91 6.43 -5.40 18.93
N VAL A 92 5.71 -6.44 18.46
CA VAL A 92 4.64 -6.32 17.47
C VAL A 92 3.35 -7.01 17.94
N GLU A 93 2.24 -6.45 17.54
CA GLU A 93 0.92 -7.04 17.67
C GLU A 93 0.14 -6.85 16.37
N PHE A 94 -0.70 -7.84 16.00
CA PHE A 94 -1.58 -7.74 14.84
C PHE A 94 -3.03 -7.85 15.26
N ARG A 95 -3.86 -6.86 14.88
CA ARG A 95 -5.29 -6.78 15.22
C ARG A 95 -6.14 -6.67 13.96
N ARG A 96 -7.29 -7.35 13.98
CA ARG A 96 -8.27 -7.18 12.91
C ARG A 96 -9.01 -5.87 13.07
N GLU A 97 -8.97 -5.01 12.05
CA GLU A 97 -9.67 -3.74 12.03
C GLU A 97 -10.09 -3.36 10.60
N ASP A 98 -11.30 -2.83 10.46
CA ASP A 98 -11.76 -2.14 9.27
C ASP A 98 -11.68 -0.64 9.53
N ILE A 99 -10.75 0.06 8.85
CA ILE A 99 -10.53 1.50 9.03
C ILE A 99 -11.77 2.35 8.70
N THR A 100 -12.72 1.82 7.92
CA THR A 100 -14.00 2.49 7.65
C THR A 100 -14.99 2.38 8.83
N ARG A 101 -14.69 1.52 9.81
CA ARG A 101 -15.43 1.30 11.04
C ARG A 101 -14.45 1.09 12.20
N PRO A 102 -13.67 2.12 12.52
CA PRO A 102 -12.53 1.96 13.41
C PRO A 102 -12.96 1.55 14.82
N ALA A 103 -12.28 0.55 15.37
CA ALA A 103 -12.38 0.19 16.78
C ALA A 103 -11.58 1.19 17.63
N ASP A 104 -11.91 1.29 18.91
CA ASP A 104 -11.04 1.98 19.85
C ASP A 104 -9.82 1.09 20.15
N LEU A 105 -8.63 1.57 19.79
CA LEU A 105 -7.37 0.88 20.07
C LEU A 105 -6.76 1.28 21.44
N GLY A 106 -7.43 2.17 22.18
CA GLY A 106 -7.12 2.51 23.56
C GLY A 106 -5.80 3.27 23.78
N ALA A 107 -5.07 3.63 22.75
CA ALA A 107 -3.77 4.31 22.87
C ALA A 107 -3.51 5.25 21.71
N ALA A 108 -2.93 6.41 22.03
CA ALA A 108 -2.37 7.31 21.03
C ALA A 108 -0.99 6.80 20.55
N PHE A 109 -0.68 7.04 19.27
CA PHE A 109 0.54 6.59 18.62
C PHE A 109 1.42 7.77 18.22
N ASP A 110 2.72 7.64 18.40
CA ASP A 110 3.70 8.62 17.94
C ASP A 110 3.80 8.64 16.41
N VAL A 111 3.55 7.46 15.80
CA VAL A 111 3.58 7.27 14.35
C VAL A 111 2.34 6.49 13.92
N VAL A 112 1.59 7.05 12.97
CA VAL A 112 0.54 6.32 12.24
C VAL A 112 0.98 6.23 10.79
N TYR A 113 0.99 5.02 10.24
CA TYR A 113 1.46 4.75 8.90
C TYR A 113 0.40 4.03 8.08
N ALA A 114 0.29 4.37 6.79
CA ALA A 114 -0.57 3.66 5.83
C ALA A 114 0.09 3.66 4.45
N ARG A 115 0.12 2.47 3.78
CA ARG A 115 0.67 2.33 2.42
C ARG A 115 -0.30 1.62 1.50
N PHE A 116 -0.57 2.24 0.33
CA PHE A 116 -1.47 1.70 -0.70
C PHE A 116 -2.86 1.34 -0.16
N LEU A 117 -3.33 2.14 0.81
CA LEU A 117 -4.61 1.96 1.48
C LEU A 117 -5.68 2.90 0.93
N LEU A 118 -5.37 4.20 0.85
CA LEU A 118 -6.34 5.25 0.50
C LEU A 118 -6.85 5.10 -0.94
N THR A 119 -6.02 4.59 -1.84
CA THR A 119 -6.39 4.25 -3.22
C THR A 119 -7.53 3.24 -3.32
N HIS A 120 -7.85 2.52 -2.24
CA HIS A 120 -8.90 1.51 -2.20
C HIS A 120 -10.17 1.97 -1.46
N LEU A 121 -10.19 3.17 -0.91
CA LEU A 121 -11.28 3.69 -0.09
C LEU A 121 -12.16 4.66 -0.87
N ALA A 122 -13.47 4.53 -0.69
CA ALA A 122 -14.44 5.45 -1.28
C ALA A 122 -14.40 6.84 -0.63
N ASP A 123 -14.03 6.93 0.65
CA ASP A 123 -13.84 8.17 1.39
C ASP A 123 -12.43 8.24 1.99
N PRO A 124 -11.42 8.60 1.18
CA PRO A 124 -10.06 8.74 1.66
C PRO A 124 -9.89 9.92 2.63
N GLY A 125 -10.70 10.98 2.52
CA GLY A 125 -10.66 12.12 3.44
C GLY A 125 -11.09 11.74 4.85
N GLY A 126 -12.24 11.06 4.99
CA GLY A 126 -12.70 10.53 6.27
C GLY A 126 -11.74 9.52 6.88
N ALA A 127 -11.08 8.71 6.04
CA ALA A 127 -10.04 7.80 6.50
C ALA A 127 -8.84 8.55 7.06
N VAL A 128 -8.34 9.61 6.40
CA VAL A 128 -7.23 10.44 6.91
C VAL A 128 -7.60 11.07 8.25
N VAL A 129 -8.81 11.62 8.40
CA VAL A 129 -9.29 12.14 9.70
C VAL A 129 -9.29 11.05 10.78
N THR A 130 -9.68 9.84 10.44
CA THR A 130 -9.66 8.68 11.34
C THR A 130 -8.23 8.33 11.75
N LEU A 131 -7.28 8.33 10.82
CA LEU A 131 -5.86 8.10 11.08
C LEU A 131 -5.30 9.19 12.01
N CYS A 132 -5.63 10.47 11.78
CA CYS A 132 -5.20 11.59 12.64
C CYS A 132 -5.67 11.45 14.08
N ARG A 133 -6.89 10.94 14.31
CA ARG A 133 -7.42 10.72 15.68
C ARG A 133 -6.65 9.65 16.47
N ARG A 134 -5.79 8.88 15.82
CA ARG A 134 -4.92 7.88 16.47
C ARG A 134 -3.57 8.46 16.89
N LEU A 135 -3.25 9.67 16.46
CA LEU A 135 -1.98 10.31 16.80
C LEU A 135 -1.97 10.81 18.25
N ALA A 136 -0.83 10.65 18.88
CA ALA A 136 -0.48 11.40 20.08
C ALA A 136 -0.24 12.89 19.71
N PRO A 137 -0.33 13.82 20.66
CA PRO A 137 0.13 15.19 20.46
C PRO A 137 1.57 15.23 19.93
N GLY A 138 1.81 15.96 18.83
CA GLY A 138 3.10 15.98 18.13
C GLY A 138 3.45 14.74 17.31
N GLY A 139 2.57 13.74 17.28
CA GLY A 139 2.73 12.52 16.47
C GLY A 139 2.71 12.79 14.97
N VAL A 140 3.20 11.85 14.17
CA VAL A 140 3.31 11.98 12.71
C VAL A 140 2.43 10.95 12.00
N LEU A 141 1.62 11.42 11.03
CA LEU A 141 0.97 10.56 10.04
C LEU A 141 1.86 10.46 8.81
N ILE A 142 2.12 9.25 8.36
CA ILE A 142 2.92 8.94 7.17
C ILE A 142 2.05 8.13 6.22
N VAL A 143 1.90 8.59 4.98
CA VAL A 143 1.12 7.92 3.94
C VAL A 143 1.94 7.75 2.68
N GLU A 144 1.94 6.55 2.12
CA GLU A 144 2.46 6.26 0.78
C GLU A 144 1.30 5.76 -0.09
N ASP A 145 1.02 6.46 -1.21
CA ASP A 145 0.00 5.96 -2.13
C ASP A 145 0.30 6.33 -3.58
N ILE A 146 -0.44 5.73 -4.49
CA ILE A 146 -0.13 5.70 -5.91
C ILE A 146 -0.79 6.83 -6.70
N ASP A 147 -0.11 7.20 -7.77
CA ASP A 147 -0.64 7.86 -8.95
C ASP A 147 -0.47 6.88 -10.11
N PHE A 148 -1.52 6.10 -10.39
CA PHE A 148 -1.44 4.96 -11.29
C PHE A 148 -1.26 5.36 -12.74
N THR A 149 -1.79 6.52 -13.14
CA THR A 149 -1.57 7.08 -14.49
C THR A 149 -0.11 7.49 -14.72
N GLY A 150 0.68 7.59 -13.67
CA GLY A 150 2.12 7.86 -13.76
C GLY A 150 2.99 6.72 -14.28
N HIS A 151 2.45 5.53 -14.51
CA HIS A 151 3.21 4.41 -15.11
C HIS A 151 3.78 4.76 -16.48
N PHE A 152 4.95 4.21 -16.78
CA PHE A 152 5.49 4.22 -18.14
C PHE A 152 6.17 2.89 -18.50
N CYS A 153 6.27 2.61 -19.80
CA CYS A 153 7.18 1.60 -20.34
C CYS A 153 7.83 2.09 -21.63
N HIS A 154 9.06 1.64 -21.89
CA HIS A 154 9.77 1.99 -23.11
C HIS A 154 10.62 0.80 -23.61
N PRO A 155 10.49 0.37 -24.90
CA PRO A 155 9.52 0.87 -25.88
C PRO A 155 8.06 0.66 -25.43
N PRO A 156 7.10 1.41 -26.01
CA PRO A 156 5.68 1.28 -25.70
C PRO A 156 5.17 -0.16 -25.90
N SER A 157 4.30 -0.62 -24.99
CA SER A 157 3.68 -1.95 -25.05
C SER A 157 2.18 -1.85 -24.84
N ASP A 158 1.41 -2.38 -25.78
CA ASP A 158 -0.06 -2.42 -25.69
C ASP A 158 -0.52 -3.24 -24.49
N ALA A 159 0.17 -4.34 -24.17
CA ALA A 159 -0.13 -5.14 -22.99
C ALA A 159 0.04 -4.35 -21.68
N PHE A 160 1.09 -3.53 -21.59
CA PHE A 160 1.32 -2.68 -20.44
C PHE A 160 0.26 -1.57 -20.33
N GLN A 161 -0.13 -0.96 -21.45
CA GLN A 161 -1.19 0.04 -21.48
C GLN A 161 -2.56 -0.57 -21.08
N ARG A 162 -2.89 -1.78 -21.59
CA ARG A 162 -4.10 -2.51 -21.20
C ARG A 162 -4.12 -2.80 -19.69
N TYR A 163 -2.99 -3.25 -19.13
CA TYR A 163 -2.87 -3.45 -17.68
C TYR A 163 -3.21 -2.18 -16.90
N VAL A 164 -2.61 -1.05 -17.25
CA VAL A 164 -2.84 0.24 -16.59
C VAL A 164 -4.32 0.65 -16.70
N ALA A 165 -4.92 0.48 -17.87
CA ALA A 165 -6.33 0.78 -18.09
C ALA A 165 -7.27 -0.14 -17.27
N LEU A 166 -7.02 -1.45 -17.24
CA LEU A 166 -7.83 -2.43 -16.51
C LEU A 166 -7.78 -2.19 -15.00
N TYR A 167 -6.60 -1.92 -14.44
CA TYR A 167 -6.46 -1.58 -13.02
C TYR A 167 -7.25 -0.32 -12.67
N SER A 168 -7.07 0.75 -13.44
CA SER A 168 -7.76 2.02 -13.19
C SER A 168 -9.28 1.86 -13.28
N ARG A 169 -9.78 1.05 -14.23
CA ARG A 169 -11.21 0.75 -14.38
C ARG A 169 -11.77 0.01 -13.17
N VAL A 170 -11.08 -1.01 -12.67
CA VAL A 170 -11.58 -1.80 -11.54
C VAL A 170 -11.59 -1.00 -10.24
N VAL A 171 -10.59 -0.15 -10.01
CA VAL A 171 -10.54 0.71 -8.83
C VAL A 171 -11.67 1.75 -8.87
N ARG A 172 -11.85 2.44 -10.00
CA ARG A 172 -12.94 3.43 -10.19
C ARG A 172 -14.33 2.80 -10.12
N ALA A 173 -14.52 1.60 -10.66
CA ALA A 173 -15.80 0.89 -10.57
C ALA A 173 -16.19 0.53 -9.12
N ARG A 174 -15.24 0.54 -8.19
CA ARG A 174 -15.46 0.36 -6.76
C ARG A 174 -15.64 1.68 -6.00
N GLY A 175 -15.69 2.82 -6.70
CA GLY A 175 -15.84 4.15 -6.12
C GLY A 175 -14.55 4.69 -5.50
N ALA A 176 -13.39 4.09 -5.81
CA ALA A 176 -12.09 4.47 -5.27
C ALA A 176 -11.23 5.22 -6.32
N ASP A 177 -10.08 5.75 -5.91
CA ASP A 177 -9.24 6.63 -6.73
C ASP A 177 -7.86 5.99 -6.99
N PRO A 178 -7.58 5.49 -8.22
CA PRO A 178 -6.27 4.92 -8.54
C PRO A 178 -5.16 5.98 -8.62
N ASP A 179 -5.51 7.25 -8.61
CA ASP A 179 -4.59 8.38 -8.75
C ASP A 179 -4.61 9.28 -7.50
N ILE A 180 -4.84 8.68 -6.33
CA ILE A 180 -4.97 9.39 -5.04
C ILE A 180 -3.69 10.10 -4.59
N GLY A 181 -2.51 9.60 -5.00
CA GLY A 181 -1.21 10.08 -4.54
C GLY A 181 -1.03 11.60 -4.57
N PRO A 182 -1.26 12.30 -5.69
CA PRO A 182 -1.13 13.76 -5.76
C PRO A 182 -2.06 14.54 -4.82
N ARG A 183 -3.13 13.90 -4.32
CA ARG A 183 -4.09 14.52 -3.40
C ARG A 183 -3.66 14.44 -1.94
N LEU A 184 -2.70 13.57 -1.59
CA LEU A 184 -2.28 13.31 -0.21
C LEU A 184 -1.92 14.59 0.56
N PRO A 185 -1.08 15.52 0.04
CA PRO A 185 -0.74 16.72 0.78
C PRO A 185 -1.97 17.56 1.17
N GLY A 186 -2.93 17.71 0.23
CA GLY A 186 -4.18 18.42 0.48
C GLY A 186 -5.08 17.73 1.51
N LEU A 187 -5.14 16.38 1.48
CA LEU A 187 -5.90 15.59 2.44
C LEU A 187 -5.32 15.69 3.86
N LEU A 188 -3.99 15.64 3.99
CA LEU A 188 -3.31 15.79 5.28
C LEU A 188 -3.50 17.21 5.83
N ALA A 189 -3.34 18.24 5.00
CA ALA A 189 -3.59 19.64 5.39
C ALA A 189 -5.04 19.86 5.83
N ALA A 190 -6.00 19.34 5.08
CA ALA A 190 -7.42 19.44 5.42
C ALA A 190 -7.80 18.73 6.73
N ALA A 191 -7.02 17.73 7.13
CA ALA A 191 -7.17 17.03 8.41
C ALA A 191 -6.48 17.75 9.59
N GLY A 192 -5.87 18.94 9.36
CA GLY A 192 -5.25 19.75 10.40
C GLY A 192 -3.80 19.38 10.73
N LEU A 193 -3.11 18.65 9.86
CA LEU A 193 -1.70 18.35 10.06
C LEU A 193 -0.81 19.49 9.56
N GLY A 194 0.20 19.85 10.36
CA GLY A 194 1.27 20.80 10.01
C GLY A 194 2.57 20.09 9.60
N ASP A 195 3.62 20.88 9.37
CA ASP A 195 4.96 20.40 9.00
C ASP A 195 4.94 19.35 7.88
N LEU A 196 4.16 19.63 6.83
CA LEU A 196 3.97 18.70 5.73
C LEU A 196 5.25 18.51 4.94
N GLY A 197 5.61 17.24 4.75
CA GLY A 197 6.66 16.84 3.81
C GLY A 197 6.09 15.97 2.70
N VAL A 198 6.66 16.09 1.51
CA VAL A 198 6.28 15.28 0.36
C VAL A 198 7.50 14.83 -0.44
N ARG A 199 7.43 13.62 -0.95
CA ARG A 199 8.42 13.03 -1.86
C ARG A 199 7.70 12.18 -2.89
N VAL A 200 8.25 12.09 -4.09
CA VAL A 200 7.77 11.18 -5.12
C VAL A 200 8.89 10.18 -5.45
N VAL A 201 8.54 8.91 -5.47
CA VAL A 201 9.45 7.82 -5.89
C VAL A 201 8.79 7.00 -6.98
N GLN A 202 9.60 6.50 -7.92
CA GLN A 202 9.11 5.68 -9.03
C GLN A 202 10.12 4.61 -9.39
N PRO A 203 10.09 3.43 -8.74
CA PRO A 203 10.94 2.32 -9.12
C PRO A 203 10.71 1.92 -10.58
N ALA A 204 11.80 1.70 -11.33
CA ALA A 204 11.76 1.26 -12.71
C ALA A 204 12.89 0.25 -12.97
N GLY A 205 12.69 -0.65 -13.93
CA GLY A 205 13.69 -1.66 -14.27
C GLY A 205 13.31 -2.47 -15.49
N PHE A 206 14.26 -3.23 -16.00
CA PHE A 206 14.08 -4.09 -17.17
C PHE A 206 13.64 -5.52 -16.80
N SER A 207 13.88 -5.94 -15.56
CA SER A 207 13.67 -7.31 -15.09
C SER A 207 13.48 -7.34 -13.57
N GLY A 208 13.44 -8.54 -12.99
CA GLY A 208 13.36 -8.75 -11.54
C GLY A 208 12.01 -8.34 -10.95
N ASP A 209 12.02 -7.99 -9.67
CA ASP A 209 10.81 -7.71 -8.89
C ASP A 209 9.98 -6.55 -9.47
N VAL A 210 10.62 -5.47 -9.95
CA VAL A 210 9.93 -4.31 -10.53
C VAL A 210 9.10 -4.73 -11.74
N ALA A 211 9.70 -5.47 -12.67
CA ALA A 211 9.02 -5.89 -13.89
C ALA A 211 7.93 -6.94 -13.60
N ALA A 212 8.09 -7.77 -12.56
CA ALA A 212 7.12 -8.78 -12.16
C ALA A 212 5.82 -8.22 -11.57
N ILE A 213 5.82 -6.97 -11.09
CA ILE A 213 4.63 -6.38 -10.42
C ILE A 213 3.42 -6.28 -11.36
N ALA A 214 3.61 -5.90 -12.63
CA ALA A 214 2.49 -5.71 -13.56
C ALA A 214 1.69 -7.01 -13.80
N PRO A 215 2.29 -8.15 -14.22
CA PRO A 215 1.55 -9.38 -14.39
C PRO A 215 0.95 -9.91 -13.07
N LEU A 216 1.68 -9.84 -11.95
CA LEU A 216 1.16 -10.25 -10.63
C LEU A 216 -0.05 -9.41 -10.18
N THR A 217 -0.04 -8.11 -10.48
CA THR A 217 -1.15 -7.23 -10.13
C THR A 217 -2.37 -7.52 -11.00
N LEU A 218 -2.19 -7.73 -12.32
CA LEU A 218 -3.30 -8.07 -13.20
C LEU A 218 -3.95 -9.41 -12.81
N GLU A 219 -3.17 -10.42 -12.45
CA GLU A 219 -3.67 -11.68 -11.91
C GLU A 219 -4.44 -11.49 -10.59
N ALA A 220 -3.94 -10.63 -9.71
CA ALA A 220 -4.59 -10.38 -8.42
C ALA A 220 -5.94 -9.67 -8.53
N ILE A 221 -6.16 -8.88 -9.59
CA ILE A 221 -7.45 -8.20 -9.87
C ILE A 221 -8.35 -8.95 -10.86
N ALA A 222 -7.88 -10.06 -11.45
CA ALA A 222 -8.57 -10.78 -12.52
C ALA A 222 -10.01 -11.17 -12.15
N GLU A 223 -10.21 -11.67 -10.94
CA GLU A 223 -11.54 -12.05 -10.46
C GLU A 223 -12.47 -10.83 -10.35
N SER A 224 -11.96 -9.71 -9.84
CA SER A 224 -12.71 -8.46 -9.76
C SER A 224 -13.09 -7.91 -11.12
N LEU A 225 -12.20 -8.00 -12.12
CA LEU A 225 -12.47 -7.61 -13.50
C LEU A 225 -13.61 -8.42 -14.11
N ARG A 226 -13.60 -9.75 -13.90
CA ARG A 226 -14.65 -10.66 -14.38
C ARG A 226 -16.00 -10.40 -13.71
N GLN A 227 -16.01 -10.29 -12.37
CA GLN A 227 -17.24 -10.07 -11.60
C GLN A 227 -17.92 -8.74 -11.93
N LEU A 228 -17.16 -7.72 -12.27
CA LEU A 228 -17.66 -6.40 -12.67
C LEU A 228 -17.94 -6.30 -14.17
N GLY A 229 -17.70 -7.34 -14.96
CA GLY A 229 -17.89 -7.32 -16.41
C GLY A 229 -16.96 -6.35 -17.15
N LEU A 230 -15.80 -6.03 -16.57
CA LEU A 230 -14.85 -5.06 -17.11
C LEU A 230 -13.88 -5.68 -18.12
N ALA A 231 -13.60 -6.98 -18.03
CA ALA A 231 -12.79 -7.72 -19.00
C ALA A 231 -13.15 -9.21 -18.99
N GLY A 232 -13.04 -9.87 -20.13
CA GLY A 232 -13.22 -11.31 -20.28
C GLY A 232 -11.96 -12.10 -19.88
N ALA A 233 -12.12 -13.40 -19.64
CA ALA A 233 -10.99 -14.27 -19.28
C ALA A 233 -9.90 -14.26 -20.35
N GLU A 234 -10.27 -14.35 -21.63
CA GLU A 234 -9.32 -14.34 -22.75
C GLU A 234 -8.47 -13.08 -22.81
N GLU A 235 -9.09 -11.89 -22.62
CA GLU A 235 -8.38 -10.61 -22.56
C GLU A 235 -7.40 -10.55 -21.39
N ILE A 236 -7.85 -10.98 -20.19
CA ILE A 236 -7.03 -10.97 -18.98
C ILE A 236 -5.84 -11.92 -19.15
N ASP A 237 -6.10 -13.18 -19.52
CA ASP A 237 -5.07 -14.22 -19.63
C ASP A 237 -4.10 -13.90 -20.79
N GLY A 238 -4.59 -13.35 -21.89
CA GLY A 238 -3.78 -12.85 -22.99
C GLY A 238 -2.83 -11.74 -22.55
N THR A 239 -3.36 -10.72 -21.85
CA THR A 239 -2.55 -9.60 -21.35
C THR A 239 -1.51 -10.08 -20.32
N VAL A 240 -1.86 -11.01 -19.43
CA VAL A 240 -0.89 -11.59 -18.47
C VAL A 240 0.24 -12.31 -19.20
N ARG A 241 -0.06 -13.13 -20.24
CA ARG A 241 0.97 -13.81 -21.03
C ARG A 241 1.92 -12.81 -21.70
N GLU A 242 1.39 -11.80 -22.38
CA GLU A 242 2.18 -10.75 -23.04
C GLU A 242 3.05 -9.97 -22.04
N LEU A 243 2.53 -9.62 -20.87
CA LEU A 243 3.31 -8.98 -19.80
C LEU A 243 4.44 -9.88 -19.31
N ARG A 244 4.20 -11.18 -19.16
CA ARG A 244 5.23 -12.15 -18.75
C ARG A 244 6.29 -12.35 -19.83
N GLU A 245 5.92 -12.27 -21.11
CA GLU A 245 6.86 -12.28 -22.23
C GLU A 245 7.75 -11.04 -22.23
N LEU A 246 7.17 -9.87 -22.00
CA LEU A 246 7.89 -8.61 -21.85
C LEU A 246 8.93 -8.67 -20.72
N VAL A 247 8.55 -9.25 -19.56
CA VAL A 247 9.47 -9.45 -18.42
C VAL A 247 10.61 -10.41 -18.78
N ARG A 248 10.31 -11.50 -19.50
CA ARG A 248 11.32 -12.50 -19.92
C ARG A 248 12.29 -11.95 -20.97
N ASP A 249 11.79 -11.15 -21.90
CA ASP A 249 12.62 -10.52 -22.94
C ASP A 249 13.64 -9.53 -22.33
N GLY A 250 13.30 -8.86 -21.24
CA GLY A 250 14.22 -8.00 -20.47
C GLY A 250 14.72 -6.76 -21.21
N ARG A 251 14.11 -6.39 -22.36
CA ARG A 251 14.51 -5.24 -23.19
C ARG A 251 13.61 -4.02 -22.99
N THR A 252 12.47 -4.18 -22.33
CA THR A 252 11.54 -3.09 -22.07
C THR A 252 11.73 -2.56 -20.66
N LEU A 253 12.05 -1.27 -20.54
CA LEU A 253 12.03 -0.57 -19.27
C LEU A 253 10.57 -0.41 -18.83
N VAL A 254 10.23 -0.90 -17.65
CA VAL A 254 8.91 -0.73 -17.04
C VAL A 254 9.03 -0.05 -15.69
N SER A 255 8.04 0.76 -15.34
CA SER A 255 7.98 1.40 -14.03
C SER A 255 6.84 0.84 -13.17
N LEU A 256 6.95 1.02 -11.84
CA LEU A 256 5.79 1.12 -10.99
C LEU A 256 5.04 2.43 -11.25
N PRO A 257 3.81 2.63 -10.71
CA PRO A 257 3.19 3.95 -10.71
C PRO A 257 4.10 4.97 -9.99
N ARG A 258 3.86 6.23 -10.19
CA ARG A 258 4.43 7.21 -9.27
C ARG A 258 3.85 6.96 -7.88
N ILE A 259 4.70 6.95 -6.87
CA ILE A 259 4.31 6.75 -5.49
C ILE A 259 4.60 8.05 -4.75
N VAL A 260 3.54 8.67 -4.26
CA VAL A 260 3.63 9.88 -3.44
C VAL A 260 3.75 9.45 -1.99
N GLN A 261 4.85 9.85 -1.38
CA GLN A 261 5.15 9.69 0.04
C GLN A 261 4.89 11.02 0.72
N CYS A 262 3.95 11.08 1.64
CA CYS A 262 3.56 12.30 2.32
C CYS A 262 3.51 12.06 3.83
N TRP A 263 3.93 13.05 4.62
CA TRP A 263 3.81 13.01 6.07
C TRP A 263 3.44 14.38 6.62
N GLY A 264 2.83 14.39 7.80
CA GLY A 264 2.47 15.61 8.52
C GLY A 264 2.35 15.34 10.00
N ARG A 265 2.53 16.38 10.83
CA ARG A 265 2.49 16.30 12.28
C ARG A 265 1.18 16.83 12.84
N ALA A 266 0.66 16.14 13.86
CA ALA A 266 -0.38 16.71 14.71
C ALA A 266 0.20 17.85 15.54
N GLU A 267 -0.62 18.88 15.80
CA GLU A 267 -0.20 19.95 16.71
C GLU A 267 0.18 19.37 18.08
N GLY A 268 1.30 19.83 18.62
CA GLY A 268 1.67 19.59 20.01
C GLY A 268 0.87 20.50 20.92
N VAL A 269 0.38 19.98 22.03
CA VAL A 269 -0.25 20.79 23.10
C VAL A 269 0.83 21.49 23.90
#